data_d9b30c6f3eb048237efc0574727f3f57
#
_entry.id   d9b30c6f3eb048237efc0574727f3f57
#
_cell.length_a   1.000
_cell.length_b   1.000
_cell.length_c   1.000
_cell.angle_alpha   90.00
_cell.angle_beta   90.00
_cell.angle_gamma   90.00
#
_symmetry.space_group_name_H-M   'P 1'
#
loop_
_entity.id
_entity.type
_entity.pdbx_description
1 polymer ?
#
loop_
_entity_poly.entity_id
_entity_poly.type
_entity_poly.pdbx_seq_one_letter_code
_entity_poly.pdbx_strand_id
1 'polypeptide(L)'
;PATYAILDDERAQTRLGEGLYETGQINDASFERSLEALGTMKAIADGNEVDEMRVIATSAIREAENGEEFVQAARERYGIEVEVISADEEAQLAIRSDLQHFRHDEGPTSIVDIGGGSKEVVLVAGTVIDDVYSLPLGAVRLTEQYVRSDPVEQDDWKTLRRGIRREIRDHLGKPNFTTPTMIGSGGTFSALAAMAQYERYGEVGTTHGYVLSRADLVHLLDRLKEIPLKQRKQIGGLNPERADIILAGATAVERLAKALGVQRIIVNERGIRDGVLLEMIGRRFPEEESVPLHENRLDWVRSFGRKCHTNEPHCEQVAMLAGQLFDALQEPFDLDPADRELLVASALLHDVGYLISHPKHHKHSYHIISHSGLP
;
A
#
# COMPACT_ATOMS: atom_id res chain seq x y z
N PRO A 1 0.30 23.46 7.54
CA PRO A 1 0.77 22.23 6.92
C PRO A 1 -0.08 21.93 5.70
N ALA A 2 0.56 21.71 4.54
CA ALA A 2 -0.15 21.36 3.32
C ALA A 2 -0.75 19.97 3.49
N THR A 3 -2.05 19.90 3.73
CA THR A 3 -2.80 18.65 3.65
C THR A 3 -3.44 18.58 2.26
N TYR A 4 -3.29 17.47 1.56
CA TYR A 4 -4.00 17.24 0.31
C TYR A 4 -5.23 16.36 0.54
N ALA A 5 -6.21 16.48 -0.36
CA ALA A 5 -7.38 15.62 -0.40
C ALA A 5 -7.37 14.84 -1.72
N ILE A 6 -7.56 13.53 -1.65
CA ILE A 6 -7.78 12.71 -2.83
C ILE A 6 -9.19 12.99 -3.33
N LEU A 7 -9.33 13.48 -4.56
CA LEU A 7 -10.63 13.71 -5.20
C LEU A 7 -11.12 12.45 -5.91
N ASP A 8 -10.18 11.67 -6.49
CA ASP A 8 -10.47 10.45 -7.21
C ASP A 8 -9.27 9.48 -7.15
N ASP A 9 -9.52 8.17 -7.10
CA ASP A 9 -8.49 7.11 -7.10
C ASP A 9 -8.90 5.97 -8.03
N GLU A 10 -8.62 6.14 -9.32
CA GLU A 10 -8.93 5.15 -10.34
C GLU A 10 -7.82 4.13 -10.54
N ARG A 11 -8.21 2.88 -10.77
CA ARG A 11 -7.30 1.75 -10.98
C ARG A 11 -7.77 0.88 -12.15
N ALA A 12 -6.86 0.60 -13.08
CA ALA A 12 -7.11 -0.32 -14.19
C ALA A 12 -6.13 -1.49 -14.13
N GLN A 13 -6.66 -2.71 -14.18
CA GLN A 13 -5.87 -3.95 -14.21
C GLN A 13 -5.44 -4.25 -15.66
N THR A 14 -4.43 -3.56 -16.14
CA THR A 14 -3.99 -3.69 -17.54
C THR A 14 -3.05 -4.85 -17.79
N ARG A 15 -2.39 -5.37 -16.73
CA ARG A 15 -1.40 -6.47 -16.79
C ARG A 15 -0.29 -6.21 -17.80
N LEU A 16 0.26 -5.00 -17.80
CA LEU A 16 1.26 -4.57 -18.78
C LEU A 16 2.46 -5.50 -18.87
N GLY A 17 2.87 -6.13 -17.78
CA GLY A 17 3.97 -7.09 -17.73
C GLY A 17 3.58 -8.54 -18.06
N GLU A 18 2.36 -8.83 -18.53
CA GLU A 18 1.92 -10.18 -18.88
C GLU A 18 2.70 -10.71 -20.09
N GLY A 19 3.37 -11.89 -19.92
CA GLY A 19 4.22 -12.50 -20.94
C GLY A 19 5.56 -11.80 -21.19
N LEU A 20 5.80 -10.63 -20.59
CA LEU A 20 7.02 -9.85 -20.81
C LEU A 20 8.28 -10.62 -20.44
N TYR A 21 8.25 -11.36 -19.34
CA TYR A 21 9.44 -12.04 -18.83
C TYR A 21 9.86 -13.29 -19.63
N GLU A 22 8.95 -13.80 -20.48
CA GLU A 22 9.25 -14.88 -21.40
C GLU A 22 9.65 -14.37 -22.80
N THR A 23 9.02 -13.28 -23.27
CA THR A 23 9.16 -12.77 -24.63
C THR A 23 10.10 -11.59 -24.76
N GLY A 24 10.38 -10.88 -23.67
CA GLY A 24 11.11 -9.60 -23.69
C GLY A 24 10.26 -8.41 -24.16
N GLN A 25 8.98 -8.64 -24.53
CA GLN A 25 8.11 -7.63 -25.10
C GLN A 25 6.75 -7.57 -24.41
N ILE A 26 6.19 -6.39 -24.35
CA ILE A 26 4.79 -6.19 -23.95
C ILE A 26 3.92 -6.73 -25.08
N ASN A 27 3.01 -7.65 -24.78
CA ASN A 27 2.11 -8.20 -25.79
C ASN A 27 1.07 -7.15 -26.25
N ASP A 28 0.62 -7.27 -27.51
CA ASP A 28 -0.28 -6.28 -28.14
C ASP A 28 -1.55 -6.02 -27.33
N ALA A 29 -2.13 -7.06 -26.73
CA ALA A 29 -3.37 -6.91 -25.97
C ALA A 29 -3.16 -6.10 -24.67
N SER A 30 -2.07 -6.32 -23.94
CA SER A 30 -1.73 -5.55 -22.74
C SER A 30 -1.28 -4.14 -23.07
N PHE A 31 -0.61 -3.98 -24.22
CA PHE A 31 -0.20 -2.69 -24.77
C PHE A 31 -1.42 -1.81 -25.02
N GLU A 32 -2.37 -2.28 -25.82
CA GLU A 32 -3.58 -1.51 -26.15
C GLU A 32 -4.45 -1.24 -24.92
N ARG A 33 -4.70 -2.25 -24.05
CA ARG A 33 -5.46 -2.03 -22.80
C ARG A 33 -4.84 -0.96 -21.92
N SER A 34 -3.52 -0.92 -21.86
CA SER A 34 -2.81 0.07 -21.04
C SER A 34 -2.88 1.47 -21.62
N LEU A 35 -2.78 1.61 -22.94
CA LEU A 35 -2.98 2.88 -23.61
C LEU A 35 -4.42 3.41 -23.44
N GLU A 36 -5.43 2.55 -23.61
CA GLU A 36 -6.82 2.92 -23.37
C GLU A 36 -7.07 3.38 -21.94
N ALA A 37 -6.47 2.68 -20.96
CA ALA A 37 -6.54 3.06 -19.55
C ALA A 37 -5.89 4.44 -19.31
N LEU A 38 -4.73 4.72 -19.91
CA LEU A 38 -4.08 6.04 -19.83
C LEU A 38 -4.97 7.13 -20.45
N GLY A 39 -5.59 6.85 -21.59
CA GLY A 39 -6.55 7.78 -22.22
C GLY A 39 -7.73 8.10 -21.31
N THR A 40 -8.28 7.08 -20.63
CA THR A 40 -9.36 7.25 -19.65
C THR A 40 -8.92 8.11 -18.46
N MET A 41 -7.76 7.83 -17.88
CA MET A 41 -7.22 8.60 -16.77
C MET A 41 -6.91 10.05 -17.16
N LYS A 42 -6.43 10.28 -18.40
CA LYS A 42 -6.25 11.63 -18.95
C LYS A 42 -7.58 12.37 -19.07
N ALA A 43 -8.62 11.72 -19.57
CA ALA A 43 -9.95 12.33 -19.68
C ALA A 43 -10.54 12.70 -18.29
N ILE A 44 -10.33 11.87 -17.27
CA ILE A 44 -10.70 12.17 -15.87
C ILE A 44 -9.93 13.38 -15.36
N ALA A 45 -8.62 13.43 -15.58
CA ALA A 45 -7.77 14.57 -15.19
C ALA A 45 -8.23 15.87 -15.87
N ASP A 46 -8.48 15.83 -17.17
CA ASP A 46 -8.97 16.99 -17.93
C ASP A 46 -10.36 17.44 -17.44
N GLY A 47 -11.24 16.50 -17.12
CA GLY A 47 -12.58 16.78 -16.58
C GLY A 47 -12.53 17.40 -15.19
N ASN A 48 -11.48 17.16 -14.41
CA ASN A 48 -11.23 17.80 -13.12
C ASN A 48 -10.39 19.09 -13.22
N GLU A 49 -10.07 19.54 -14.44
CA GLU A 49 -9.30 20.78 -14.70
C GLU A 49 -7.98 20.83 -13.91
N VAL A 50 -7.25 19.71 -13.87
CA VAL A 50 -5.99 19.60 -13.10
C VAL A 50 -4.93 20.56 -13.65
N ASP A 51 -4.22 21.26 -12.78
CA ASP A 51 -3.12 22.18 -13.15
C ASP A 51 -1.89 21.44 -13.67
N GLU A 52 -1.61 20.25 -13.13
CA GLU A 52 -0.41 19.47 -13.44
C GLU A 52 -0.71 17.98 -13.39
N MET A 53 -0.20 17.24 -14.35
CA MET A 53 -0.30 15.79 -14.44
C MET A 53 1.10 15.19 -14.62
N ARG A 54 1.46 14.20 -13.80
CA ARG A 54 2.70 13.43 -13.94
C ARG A 54 2.37 11.97 -14.16
N VAL A 55 2.93 11.38 -15.20
CA VAL A 55 2.74 9.97 -15.55
C VAL A 55 4.09 9.28 -15.49
N ILE A 56 4.23 8.30 -14.61
CA ILE A 56 5.45 7.52 -14.45
C ILE A 56 5.23 6.08 -14.91
N ALA A 57 6.27 5.48 -15.45
CA ALA A 57 6.34 4.06 -15.78
C ALA A 57 7.52 3.41 -15.06
N THR A 58 7.33 2.16 -14.65
CA THR A 58 8.30 1.41 -13.85
C THR A 58 8.77 0.15 -14.57
N SER A 59 9.10 -0.91 -13.87
CA SER A 59 9.73 -2.15 -14.32
C SER A 59 9.20 -2.66 -15.68
N ALA A 60 7.90 -2.75 -15.91
CA ALA A 60 7.37 -3.35 -17.14
C ALA A 60 7.77 -2.59 -18.42
N ILE A 61 7.65 -1.25 -18.41
CA ILE A 61 8.08 -0.40 -19.54
C ILE A 61 9.60 -0.32 -19.61
N ARG A 62 10.26 -0.22 -18.46
CA ARG A 62 11.71 -0.12 -18.37
C ARG A 62 12.45 -1.35 -18.92
N GLU A 63 11.87 -2.54 -18.72
CA GLU A 63 12.47 -3.83 -19.11
C GLU A 63 12.05 -4.30 -20.52
N ALA A 64 10.97 -3.76 -21.08
CA ALA A 64 10.44 -4.19 -22.34
C ALA A 64 11.25 -3.65 -23.53
N GLU A 65 11.56 -4.50 -24.52
CA GLU A 65 12.21 -4.10 -25.78
C GLU A 65 11.35 -3.09 -26.57
N ASN A 66 10.01 -3.20 -26.49
CA ASN A 66 9.04 -2.27 -27.09
C ASN A 66 8.51 -1.21 -26.10
N GLY A 67 9.21 -0.98 -24.97
CA GLY A 67 8.81 0.02 -23.98
C GLY A 67 8.81 1.45 -24.52
N GLU A 68 9.78 1.79 -25.37
CA GLU A 68 9.87 3.11 -26.01
C GLU A 68 8.72 3.34 -27.01
N GLU A 69 8.28 2.29 -27.70
CA GLU A 69 7.10 2.34 -28.59
C GLU A 69 5.83 2.66 -27.80
N PHE A 70 5.71 2.10 -26.58
CA PHE A 70 4.57 2.41 -25.69
C PHE A 70 4.58 3.88 -25.27
N VAL A 71 5.72 4.41 -24.86
CA VAL A 71 5.89 5.84 -24.49
C VAL A 71 5.50 6.74 -25.65
N GLN A 72 6.01 6.43 -26.86
CA GLN A 72 5.70 7.17 -28.05
C GLN A 72 4.21 7.11 -28.42
N ALA A 73 3.59 5.93 -28.34
CA ALA A 73 2.15 5.76 -28.60
C ALA A 73 1.27 6.55 -27.59
N ALA A 74 1.64 6.61 -26.33
CA ALA A 74 0.95 7.43 -25.33
C ALA A 74 1.00 8.93 -25.66
N ARG A 75 2.16 9.39 -26.12
CA ARG A 75 2.36 10.77 -26.55
C ARG A 75 1.54 11.10 -27.80
N GLU A 76 1.61 10.24 -28.83
CA GLU A 76 0.92 10.47 -30.11
C GLU A 76 -0.59 10.41 -30.00
N ARG A 77 -1.14 9.45 -29.23
CA ARG A 77 -2.59 9.24 -29.13
C ARG A 77 -3.27 10.20 -28.14
N TYR A 78 -2.63 10.51 -27.03
CA TYR A 78 -3.26 11.22 -25.91
C TYR A 78 -2.50 12.46 -25.43
N GLY A 79 -1.33 12.78 -26.03
CA GLY A 79 -0.48 13.89 -25.58
C GLY A 79 0.10 13.68 -24.18
N ILE A 80 0.27 12.40 -23.77
CA ILE A 80 0.78 12.04 -22.45
C ILE A 80 2.29 11.85 -22.51
N GLU A 81 3.03 12.63 -21.73
CA GLU A 81 4.45 12.41 -21.50
C GLU A 81 4.63 11.36 -20.39
N VAL A 82 5.15 10.18 -20.75
CA VAL A 82 5.41 9.11 -19.79
C VAL A 82 6.89 9.15 -19.40
N GLU A 83 7.15 9.33 -18.12
CA GLU A 83 8.49 9.31 -17.52
C GLU A 83 8.83 7.88 -17.08
N VAL A 84 9.82 7.27 -17.71
CA VAL A 84 10.30 5.95 -17.30
C VAL A 84 11.34 6.13 -16.21
N ILE A 85 10.98 5.83 -14.97
CA ILE A 85 11.86 6.05 -13.82
C ILE A 85 12.76 4.85 -13.53
N SER A 86 13.91 5.11 -12.92
CA SER A 86 14.83 4.08 -12.46
C SER A 86 14.28 3.33 -11.23
N ALA A 87 14.87 2.17 -10.92
CA ALA A 87 14.52 1.43 -9.71
C ALA A 87 14.83 2.21 -8.42
N ASP A 88 15.90 3.00 -8.44
CA ASP A 88 16.28 3.84 -7.30
C ASP A 88 15.28 4.98 -7.08
N GLU A 89 14.82 5.64 -8.15
CA GLU A 89 13.76 6.65 -8.06
C GLU A 89 12.44 6.05 -7.61
N GLU A 90 12.08 4.86 -8.10
CA GLU A 90 10.91 4.10 -7.68
C GLU A 90 10.94 3.83 -6.17
N ALA A 91 12.08 3.38 -5.64
CA ALA A 91 12.30 3.17 -4.21
C ALA A 91 12.24 4.46 -3.41
N GLN A 92 12.85 5.56 -3.88
CA GLN A 92 12.79 6.87 -3.20
C GLN A 92 11.36 7.41 -3.08
N LEU A 93 10.56 7.26 -4.12
CA LEU A 93 9.15 7.67 -4.08
C LEU A 93 8.34 6.81 -3.11
N ALA A 94 8.59 5.50 -3.05
CA ALA A 94 7.96 4.63 -2.07
C ALA A 94 8.33 5.01 -0.63
N ILE A 95 9.62 5.30 -0.38
CA ILE A 95 10.12 5.77 0.92
C ILE A 95 9.46 7.09 1.31
N ARG A 96 9.35 8.06 0.39
CA ARG A 96 8.73 9.36 0.65
C ARG A 96 7.29 9.21 1.12
N SER A 97 6.51 8.36 0.46
CA SER A 97 5.15 8.01 0.90
C SER A 97 5.15 7.40 2.31
N ASP A 98 6.08 6.49 2.57
CA ASP A 98 6.14 5.76 3.80
C ASP A 98 6.52 6.66 5.00
N LEU A 99 7.58 7.46 4.84
CA LEU A 99 8.02 8.43 5.86
C LEU A 99 6.93 9.47 6.21
N GLN A 100 6.02 9.77 5.28
CA GLN A 100 4.91 10.70 5.52
C GLN A 100 3.80 10.10 6.40
N HIS A 101 3.61 8.77 6.36
CA HIS A 101 2.45 8.12 6.95
C HIS A 101 2.77 7.26 8.16
N PHE A 102 4.03 6.85 8.33
CA PHE A 102 4.42 5.95 9.42
C PHE A 102 5.60 6.48 10.21
N ARG A 103 5.61 6.18 11.51
CA ARG A 103 6.77 6.48 12.39
C ARG A 103 7.79 5.36 12.31
N HIS A 104 9.05 5.73 12.27
CA HIS A 104 10.19 4.81 12.22
C HIS A 104 10.98 4.76 13.54
N ASP A 105 10.39 5.23 14.65
CA ASP A 105 11.06 5.40 15.94
C ASP A 105 11.33 4.08 16.68
N GLU A 106 10.67 2.99 16.26
CA GLU A 106 10.71 1.69 16.96
C GLU A 106 11.83 0.74 16.50
N GLY A 107 12.90 1.27 15.88
CA GLY A 107 14.06 0.50 15.45
C GLY A 107 14.10 0.18 13.95
N PRO A 108 14.95 -0.78 13.53
CA PRO A 108 15.13 -1.09 12.12
C PRO A 108 13.83 -1.57 11.45
N THR A 109 13.48 -0.98 10.32
CA THR A 109 12.27 -1.27 9.55
C THR A 109 12.64 -1.58 8.11
N SER A 110 11.91 -2.49 7.47
CA SER A 110 11.98 -2.69 6.03
C SER A 110 10.75 -2.09 5.35
N ILE A 111 10.97 -1.27 4.32
CA ILE A 111 9.92 -0.76 3.43
C ILE A 111 9.95 -1.64 2.19
N VAL A 112 8.79 -2.16 1.80
CA VAL A 112 8.69 -3.12 0.70
C VAL A 112 7.53 -2.74 -0.21
N ASP A 113 7.82 -2.39 -1.46
CA ASP A 113 6.78 -2.23 -2.48
C ASP A 113 6.75 -3.45 -3.41
N ILE A 114 5.56 -3.99 -3.69
CA ILE A 114 5.40 -5.16 -4.57
C ILE A 114 4.58 -4.78 -5.78
N GLY A 115 5.28 -4.66 -6.89
CA GLY A 115 4.69 -4.53 -8.21
C GLY A 115 4.36 -5.87 -8.90
N GLY A 116 4.03 -5.80 -10.18
CA GLY A 116 3.84 -6.98 -11.04
C GLY A 116 5.16 -7.65 -11.43
N GLY A 117 6.19 -6.87 -11.73
CA GLY A 117 7.50 -7.32 -12.23
C GLY A 117 8.59 -7.37 -11.17
N SER A 118 8.73 -6.32 -10.40
CA SER A 118 9.77 -6.16 -9.40
C SER A 118 9.22 -6.01 -7.99
N LYS A 119 10.14 -5.97 -7.06
CA LYS A 119 9.91 -5.68 -5.65
C LYS A 119 11.06 -4.82 -5.15
N GLU A 120 10.74 -3.63 -4.69
CA GLU A 120 11.69 -2.74 -4.06
C GLU A 120 11.72 -3.01 -2.56
N VAL A 121 12.91 -3.12 -2.01
CA VAL A 121 13.16 -3.36 -0.57
C VAL A 121 14.13 -2.32 -0.07
N VAL A 122 13.71 -1.54 0.90
CA VAL A 122 14.53 -0.53 1.53
C VAL A 122 14.69 -0.87 2.99
N LEU A 123 15.91 -0.85 3.47
CA LEU A 123 16.23 -1.04 4.88
C LEU A 123 16.47 0.33 5.51
N VAL A 124 15.74 0.64 6.58
CA VAL A 124 15.86 1.91 7.29
C VAL A 124 16.11 1.68 8.79
N ALA A 125 16.90 2.57 9.37
CA ALA A 125 17.10 2.65 10.81
C ALA A 125 16.74 4.08 11.28
N GLY A 126 15.57 4.23 11.89
CA GLY A 126 14.98 5.54 12.10
C GLY A 126 14.68 6.24 10.77
N THR A 127 15.25 7.42 10.53
CA THR A 127 15.12 8.16 9.26
C THR A 127 16.28 7.92 8.29
N VAL A 128 17.25 7.06 8.66
CA VAL A 128 18.45 6.79 7.84
C VAL A 128 18.21 5.57 6.95
N ILE A 129 18.35 5.76 5.64
CA ILE A 129 18.34 4.67 4.67
C ILE A 129 19.71 3.98 4.76
N ASP A 130 19.71 2.66 5.04
CA ASP A 130 20.91 1.83 5.09
C ASP A 130 21.20 1.26 3.69
N ASP A 131 20.19 0.62 3.08
CA ASP A 131 20.33 -0.01 1.77
C ASP A 131 19.03 0.00 0.97
N VAL A 132 19.14 0.00 -0.36
CA VAL A 132 18.04 -0.10 -1.31
C VAL A 132 18.29 -1.28 -2.26
N TYR A 133 17.30 -2.15 -2.42
CA TYR A 133 17.38 -3.33 -3.27
C TYR A 133 16.17 -3.40 -4.20
N SER A 134 16.40 -3.73 -5.47
CA SER A 134 15.36 -4.14 -6.40
C SER A 134 15.51 -5.63 -6.70
N LEU A 135 14.45 -6.39 -6.45
CA LEU A 135 14.43 -7.84 -6.64
C LEU A 135 13.42 -8.22 -7.73
N PRO A 136 13.71 -9.17 -8.61
CA PRO A 136 12.80 -9.65 -9.64
C PRO A 136 11.74 -10.59 -9.04
N LEU A 137 11.00 -10.11 -8.03
CA LEU A 137 10.03 -10.89 -7.24
C LEU A 137 8.59 -10.34 -7.37
N GLY A 138 8.24 -9.75 -8.51
CA GLY A 138 6.88 -9.29 -8.78
C GLY A 138 5.88 -10.45 -8.86
N ALA A 139 4.61 -10.19 -8.47
CA ALA A 139 3.59 -11.22 -8.34
C ALA A 139 3.23 -11.88 -9.70
N VAL A 140 3.15 -11.10 -10.79
CA VAL A 140 2.89 -11.60 -12.15
C VAL A 140 4.06 -12.45 -12.63
N ARG A 141 5.27 -11.90 -12.59
CA ARG A 141 6.51 -12.59 -12.97
C ARG A 141 6.66 -13.96 -12.30
N LEU A 142 6.49 -14.01 -10.98
CA LEU A 142 6.61 -15.26 -10.22
C LEU A 142 5.52 -16.28 -10.57
N THR A 143 4.31 -15.80 -10.83
CA THR A 143 3.19 -16.67 -11.22
C THR A 143 3.48 -17.33 -12.56
N GLU A 144 3.82 -16.56 -13.58
CA GLU A 144 4.14 -17.05 -14.93
C GLU A 144 5.31 -18.03 -14.91
N GLN A 145 6.34 -17.71 -14.14
CA GLN A 145 7.55 -18.52 -14.11
C GLN A 145 7.42 -19.86 -13.37
N TYR A 146 6.60 -19.92 -12.30
CA TYR A 146 6.62 -21.04 -11.36
C TYR A 146 5.28 -21.70 -11.09
N VAL A 147 4.14 -21.07 -11.40
CA VAL A 147 2.81 -21.62 -11.08
C VAL A 147 2.18 -22.17 -12.35
N ARG A 148 2.30 -23.49 -12.54
CA ARG A 148 1.86 -24.18 -13.77
C ARG A 148 0.62 -25.04 -13.57
N SER A 149 0.29 -25.37 -12.31
CA SER A 149 -0.82 -26.23 -11.93
C SER A 149 -1.87 -25.48 -11.09
N ASP A 150 -3.14 -25.91 -11.14
CA ASP A 150 -4.23 -25.34 -10.35
C ASP A 150 -5.20 -26.44 -9.86
N PRO A 151 -5.29 -26.70 -8.53
CA PRO A 151 -4.51 -26.06 -7.46
C PRO A 151 -3.01 -26.33 -7.59
N VAL A 152 -2.21 -25.48 -6.96
CA VAL A 152 -0.75 -25.53 -7.11
C VAL A 152 -0.20 -26.84 -6.54
N GLU A 153 0.42 -27.66 -7.38
CA GLU A 153 1.04 -28.91 -6.99
C GLU A 153 2.29 -28.69 -6.13
N GLN A 154 2.64 -29.73 -5.37
CA GLN A 154 3.74 -29.64 -4.42
C GLN A 154 5.10 -29.31 -5.08
N ASP A 155 5.31 -29.75 -6.31
CA ASP A 155 6.57 -29.52 -7.01
C ASP A 155 6.66 -28.08 -7.57
N ASP A 156 5.57 -27.53 -8.08
CA ASP A 156 5.48 -26.10 -8.46
C ASP A 156 5.70 -25.23 -7.22
N TRP A 157 5.05 -25.57 -6.11
CA TRP A 157 5.22 -24.88 -4.83
C TRP A 157 6.66 -24.89 -4.32
N LYS A 158 7.34 -26.05 -4.37
CA LYS A 158 8.75 -26.14 -3.98
C LYS A 158 9.65 -25.34 -4.90
N THR A 159 9.35 -25.34 -6.20
CA THR A 159 10.13 -24.62 -7.22
C THR A 159 9.97 -23.11 -7.06
N LEU A 160 8.75 -22.61 -6.87
CA LEU A 160 8.46 -21.20 -6.54
C LEU A 160 9.25 -20.75 -5.31
N ARG A 161 9.14 -21.48 -4.20
CA ARG A 161 9.86 -21.12 -2.96
C ARG A 161 11.37 -21.18 -3.08
N ARG A 162 11.89 -22.09 -3.90
CA ARG A 162 13.33 -22.20 -4.19
C ARG A 162 13.81 -21.05 -5.04
N GLY A 163 13.04 -20.69 -6.07
CA GLY A 163 13.30 -19.54 -6.94
C GLY A 163 13.36 -18.25 -6.12
N ILE A 164 12.30 -17.95 -5.36
CA ILE A 164 12.26 -16.75 -4.51
C ILE A 164 13.45 -16.70 -3.53
N ARG A 165 13.80 -17.83 -2.90
CA ARG A 165 14.95 -17.89 -1.98
C ARG A 165 16.28 -17.61 -2.69
N ARG A 166 16.42 -18.05 -3.94
CA ARG A 166 17.60 -17.77 -4.74
C ARG A 166 17.70 -16.26 -5.02
N GLU A 167 16.64 -15.64 -5.51
CA GLU A 167 16.61 -14.22 -5.81
C GLU A 167 16.89 -13.37 -4.56
N ILE A 168 16.28 -13.71 -3.41
CA ILE A 168 16.57 -13.01 -2.14
C ILE A 168 18.05 -13.14 -1.78
N ARG A 169 18.66 -14.32 -1.88
CA ARG A 169 20.06 -14.53 -1.57
C ARG A 169 20.98 -13.76 -2.52
N ASP A 170 20.66 -13.78 -3.81
CA ASP A 170 21.54 -13.25 -4.86
C ASP A 170 21.50 -11.72 -4.95
N HIS A 171 20.37 -11.08 -4.59
CA HIS A 171 20.18 -9.63 -4.64
C HIS A 171 20.24 -8.95 -3.27
N LEU A 172 19.63 -9.53 -2.24
CA LEU A 172 19.62 -8.96 -0.89
C LEU A 172 20.82 -9.44 -0.05
N GLY A 173 21.31 -10.64 -0.33
CA GLY A 173 22.38 -11.26 0.46
C GLY A 173 21.96 -11.57 1.89
N LYS A 174 22.85 -11.28 2.85
CA LYS A 174 22.57 -11.38 4.28
C LYS A 174 22.53 -9.97 4.85
N PRO A 175 21.36 -9.47 5.25
CA PRO A 175 21.22 -8.13 5.84
C PRO A 175 22.11 -7.99 7.10
N ASN A 176 22.63 -6.78 7.31
CA ASN A 176 23.47 -6.47 8.47
C ASN A 176 22.70 -6.53 9.79
N PHE A 177 21.38 -6.33 9.73
CA PHE A 177 20.46 -6.36 10.87
C PHE A 177 19.11 -6.97 10.49
N THR A 178 18.32 -7.34 11.47
CA THR A 178 16.93 -7.77 11.29
C THR A 178 16.00 -6.59 11.39
N THR A 179 14.90 -6.64 10.62
CA THR A 179 13.85 -5.63 10.65
C THR A 179 12.56 -6.24 11.21
N PRO A 180 12.28 -6.12 12.51
CA PRO A 180 11.09 -6.74 13.11
C PRO A 180 9.78 -6.19 12.54
N THR A 181 9.79 -4.97 12.02
CA THR A 181 8.67 -4.35 11.32
C THR A 181 8.95 -4.26 9.83
N MET A 182 7.94 -4.60 9.02
CA MET A 182 7.92 -4.37 7.58
C MET A 182 6.73 -3.44 7.27
N ILE A 183 6.97 -2.38 6.51
CA ILE A 183 5.89 -1.59 5.93
C ILE A 183 5.78 -2.01 4.47
N GLY A 184 4.59 -2.47 4.08
CA GLY A 184 4.38 -3.07 2.78
C GLY A 184 3.35 -2.34 1.95
N SER A 185 3.73 -1.92 0.73
CA SER A 185 2.86 -1.31 -0.26
C SER A 185 2.63 -2.19 -1.48
N GLY A 186 1.64 -1.81 -2.27
CA GLY A 186 1.22 -2.55 -3.45
C GLY A 186 0.09 -3.54 -3.22
N GLY A 187 -0.53 -3.95 -4.33
CA GLY A 187 -1.79 -4.69 -4.30
C GLY A 187 -1.73 -6.08 -3.65
N THR A 188 -0.54 -6.66 -3.47
CA THR A 188 -0.40 -7.93 -2.73
C THR A 188 -0.62 -7.72 -1.24
N PHE A 189 -0.03 -6.66 -0.66
CA PHE A 189 -0.20 -6.34 0.76
C PHE A 189 -1.63 -5.92 1.08
N SER A 190 -2.24 -5.05 0.25
CA SER A 190 -3.64 -4.66 0.42
C SER A 190 -4.59 -5.85 0.35
N ALA A 191 -4.36 -6.80 -0.59
CA ALA A 191 -5.15 -8.02 -0.69
C ALA A 191 -4.99 -8.94 0.53
N LEU A 192 -3.78 -9.10 1.05
CA LEU A 192 -3.52 -9.88 2.27
C LEU A 192 -4.22 -9.29 3.48
N ALA A 193 -4.13 -7.95 3.65
CA ALA A 193 -4.84 -7.25 4.73
C ALA A 193 -6.35 -7.38 4.61
N ALA A 194 -6.91 -7.18 3.41
CA ALA A 194 -8.35 -7.30 3.17
C ALA A 194 -8.88 -8.72 3.44
N MET A 195 -8.13 -9.76 3.02
CA MET A 195 -8.48 -11.14 3.34
C MET A 195 -8.43 -11.41 4.85
N ALA A 196 -7.40 -10.92 5.55
CA ALA A 196 -7.27 -11.10 7.00
C ALA A 196 -8.38 -10.37 7.77
N GLN A 197 -8.75 -9.16 7.34
CA GLN A 197 -9.89 -8.42 7.91
C GLN A 197 -11.20 -9.17 7.69
N TYR A 198 -11.44 -9.64 6.47
CA TYR A 198 -12.67 -10.38 6.16
C TYR A 198 -12.78 -11.66 6.97
N GLU A 199 -11.70 -12.41 7.16
CA GLU A 199 -11.70 -13.61 8.01
C GLU A 199 -11.99 -13.28 9.48
N ARG A 200 -11.48 -12.16 9.98
CA ARG A 200 -11.61 -11.78 11.40
C ARG A 200 -12.94 -11.09 11.70
N TYR A 201 -13.43 -10.25 10.78
CA TYR A 201 -14.56 -9.33 11.06
C TYR A 201 -15.77 -9.56 10.15
N GLY A 202 -15.66 -10.37 9.07
CA GLY A 202 -16.71 -10.59 8.08
C GLY A 202 -16.88 -9.45 7.06
N GLU A 203 -16.11 -8.39 7.20
CA GLU A 203 -16.12 -7.20 6.32
C GLU A 203 -14.70 -6.65 6.13
N VAL A 204 -14.53 -5.81 5.12
CA VAL A 204 -13.25 -5.15 4.82
C VAL A 204 -13.40 -3.66 5.07
N GLY A 205 -12.60 -3.11 5.97
CA GLY A 205 -12.44 -1.67 6.18
C GLY A 205 -11.22 -1.13 5.44
N THR A 206 -10.65 0.00 5.92
CA THR A 206 -9.38 0.48 5.37
C THR A 206 -8.27 -0.53 5.64
N THR A 207 -7.44 -0.80 4.64
CA THR A 207 -6.26 -1.65 4.79
C THR A 207 -5.01 -0.83 5.10
N HIS A 208 -5.06 0.50 4.96
CA HIS A 208 -3.98 1.40 5.36
C HIS A 208 -3.78 1.35 6.87
N GLY A 209 -2.54 1.13 7.30
CA GLY A 209 -2.20 0.98 8.73
C GLY A 209 -2.58 -0.38 9.34
N TYR A 210 -3.25 -1.28 8.59
CA TYR A 210 -3.57 -2.61 9.11
C TYR A 210 -2.30 -3.40 9.42
N VAL A 211 -2.27 -3.99 10.61
CA VAL A 211 -1.15 -4.81 11.07
C VAL A 211 -1.45 -6.28 10.82
N LEU A 212 -0.75 -6.86 9.86
CA LEU A 212 -0.80 -8.27 9.55
C LEU A 212 0.32 -8.99 10.31
N SER A 213 -0.03 -9.94 11.16
CA SER A 213 0.97 -10.77 11.84
C SER A 213 1.58 -11.80 10.88
N ARG A 214 2.77 -12.27 11.21
CA ARG A 214 3.37 -13.37 10.46
C ARG A 214 2.52 -14.64 10.51
N ALA A 215 1.79 -14.88 11.60
CA ALA A 215 0.90 -16.03 11.73
C ALA A 215 -0.28 -15.93 10.76
N ASP A 216 -0.91 -14.75 10.65
CA ASP A 216 -1.99 -14.50 9.68
C ASP A 216 -1.49 -14.73 8.25
N LEU A 217 -0.29 -14.22 7.90
CA LEU A 217 0.30 -14.43 6.58
C LEU A 217 0.49 -15.91 6.24
N VAL A 218 1.01 -16.69 7.18
CA VAL A 218 1.22 -18.15 6.98
C VAL A 218 -0.12 -18.86 6.83
N HIS A 219 -1.12 -18.51 7.65
CA HIS A 219 -2.46 -19.09 7.57
C HIS A 219 -3.13 -18.81 6.20
N LEU A 220 -3.11 -17.55 5.75
CA LEU A 220 -3.63 -17.16 4.45
C LEU A 220 -2.92 -17.90 3.31
N LEU A 221 -1.60 -18.03 3.40
CA LEU A 221 -0.79 -18.70 2.40
C LEU A 221 -1.11 -20.20 2.29
N ASP A 222 -1.27 -20.88 3.42
CA ASP A 222 -1.66 -22.30 3.45
C ASP A 222 -3.03 -22.51 2.80
N ARG A 223 -4.00 -21.63 3.11
CA ARG A 223 -5.32 -21.66 2.48
C ARG A 223 -5.25 -21.42 0.97
N LEU A 224 -4.53 -20.40 0.53
CA LEU A 224 -4.40 -20.07 -0.91
C LEU A 224 -3.79 -21.20 -1.72
N LYS A 225 -2.86 -21.95 -1.13
CA LYS A 225 -2.18 -23.08 -1.78
C LYS A 225 -3.11 -24.27 -2.02
N GLU A 226 -4.05 -24.52 -1.10
CA GLU A 226 -4.88 -25.72 -1.11
C GLU A 226 -6.07 -25.64 -2.06
N ILE A 227 -6.49 -24.44 -2.46
CA ILE A 227 -7.70 -24.23 -3.25
C ILE A 227 -7.38 -23.82 -4.70
N PRO A 228 -8.20 -24.27 -5.68
CA PRO A 228 -8.03 -23.87 -7.07
C PRO A 228 -8.43 -22.40 -7.31
N LEU A 229 -7.99 -21.85 -8.43
CA LEU A 229 -8.24 -20.45 -8.83
C LEU A 229 -9.73 -20.08 -8.76
N LYS A 230 -10.61 -20.98 -9.20
CA LYS A 230 -12.07 -20.75 -9.15
C LYS A 230 -12.57 -20.45 -7.73
N GLN A 231 -12.01 -21.14 -6.73
CA GLN A 231 -12.36 -20.93 -5.32
C GLN A 231 -11.62 -19.72 -4.76
N ARG A 232 -10.36 -19.48 -5.18
CA ARG A 232 -9.60 -18.27 -4.79
C ARG A 232 -10.32 -16.99 -5.18
N LYS A 233 -10.97 -16.97 -6.36
CA LYS A 233 -11.79 -15.82 -6.81
C LYS A 233 -13.01 -15.52 -5.92
N GLN A 234 -13.38 -16.44 -5.03
CA GLN A 234 -14.52 -16.30 -4.12
C GLN A 234 -14.09 -15.98 -2.68
N ILE A 235 -12.81 -15.82 -2.42
CA ILE A 235 -12.32 -15.47 -1.08
C ILE A 235 -12.77 -14.03 -0.76
N GLY A 236 -13.45 -13.87 0.38
CA GLY A 236 -13.81 -12.54 0.87
C GLY A 236 -12.58 -11.66 1.11
N GLY A 237 -12.64 -10.41 0.68
CA GLY A 237 -11.53 -9.47 0.72
C GLY A 237 -10.53 -9.57 -0.43
N LEU A 238 -10.55 -10.65 -1.22
CA LEU A 238 -9.68 -10.78 -2.39
C LEU A 238 -10.37 -10.29 -3.66
N ASN A 239 -9.77 -9.30 -4.35
CA ASN A 239 -10.22 -8.94 -5.70
C ASN A 239 -10.04 -10.16 -6.64
N PRO A 240 -11.12 -10.65 -7.30
CA PRO A 240 -11.08 -11.80 -8.20
C PRO A 240 -10.04 -11.69 -9.33
N GLU A 241 -9.72 -10.48 -9.78
CA GLU A 241 -8.72 -10.22 -10.83
C GLU A 241 -7.27 -10.44 -10.38
N ARG A 242 -7.05 -10.56 -9.05
CA ARG A 242 -5.74 -10.83 -8.46
C ARG A 242 -5.59 -12.28 -7.98
N ALA A 243 -6.65 -13.07 -8.07
CA ALA A 243 -6.71 -14.42 -7.50
C ALA A 243 -5.67 -15.39 -8.11
N ASP A 244 -5.24 -15.15 -9.33
CA ASP A 244 -4.22 -15.95 -10.03
C ASP A 244 -2.81 -15.65 -9.53
N ILE A 245 -2.50 -14.37 -9.23
CA ILE A 245 -1.16 -13.92 -8.85
C ILE A 245 -0.93 -13.85 -7.33
N ILE A 246 -2.00 -13.86 -6.53
CA ILE A 246 -1.89 -13.62 -5.08
C ILE A 246 -1.04 -14.67 -4.36
N LEU A 247 -1.09 -15.93 -4.79
CA LEU A 247 -0.32 -17.00 -4.16
C LEU A 247 1.19 -16.78 -4.29
N ALA A 248 1.64 -16.43 -5.50
CA ALA A 248 3.05 -16.16 -5.75
C ALA A 248 3.51 -14.87 -5.02
N GLY A 249 2.70 -13.81 -5.07
CA GLY A 249 2.96 -12.57 -4.34
C GLY A 249 3.06 -12.78 -2.82
N ALA A 250 2.08 -13.47 -2.22
CA ALA A 250 2.07 -13.80 -0.79
C ALA A 250 3.27 -14.68 -0.38
N THR A 251 3.67 -15.62 -1.25
CA THR A 251 4.87 -16.45 -1.01
C THR A 251 6.13 -15.59 -0.99
N ALA A 252 6.24 -14.61 -1.88
CA ALA A 252 7.36 -13.70 -1.90
C ALA A 252 7.41 -12.83 -0.62
N VAL A 253 6.25 -12.34 -0.15
CA VAL A 253 6.15 -11.61 1.15
C VAL A 253 6.63 -12.50 2.28
N GLU A 254 6.13 -13.74 2.38
CA GLU A 254 6.49 -14.67 3.46
C GLU A 254 7.99 -15.00 3.46
N ARG A 255 8.57 -15.26 2.28
CA ARG A 255 10.00 -15.55 2.16
C ARG A 255 10.87 -14.37 2.53
N LEU A 256 10.50 -13.16 2.10
CA LEU A 256 11.21 -11.93 2.43
C LEU A 256 11.08 -11.60 3.92
N ALA A 257 9.87 -11.66 4.48
CA ALA A 257 9.63 -11.46 5.90
C ALA A 257 10.48 -12.42 6.76
N LYS A 258 10.62 -13.68 6.32
CA LYS A 258 11.48 -14.65 6.98
C LYS A 258 12.97 -14.29 6.88
N ALA A 259 13.43 -13.83 5.73
CA ALA A 259 14.83 -13.46 5.50
C ALA A 259 15.23 -12.25 6.32
N LEU A 260 14.34 -11.27 6.48
CA LEU A 260 14.54 -10.03 7.21
C LEU A 260 14.23 -10.14 8.72
N GLY A 261 13.68 -11.26 9.20
CA GLY A 261 13.30 -11.45 10.60
C GLY A 261 12.04 -10.72 11.04
N VAL A 262 11.16 -10.39 10.09
CA VAL A 262 9.93 -9.63 10.31
C VAL A 262 8.96 -10.38 11.21
N GLN A 263 8.37 -9.67 12.17
CA GLN A 263 7.34 -10.18 13.09
C GLN A 263 5.96 -9.60 12.75
N ARG A 264 5.90 -8.32 12.35
CA ARG A 264 4.67 -7.62 11.97
C ARG A 264 4.84 -6.92 10.63
N ILE A 265 3.77 -6.89 9.85
CA ILE A 265 3.69 -6.19 8.57
C ILE A 265 2.62 -5.11 8.70
N ILE A 266 2.97 -3.87 8.45
CA ILE A 266 2.04 -2.74 8.41
C ILE A 266 1.75 -2.45 6.95
N VAL A 267 0.47 -2.37 6.56
CA VAL A 267 0.10 -2.18 5.17
C VAL A 267 -0.01 -0.70 4.83
N ASN A 268 0.70 -0.28 3.78
CA ASN A 268 0.60 1.05 3.19
C ASN A 268 -0.19 0.97 1.87
N GLU A 269 -1.39 1.54 1.81
CA GLU A 269 -2.17 1.58 0.57
C GLU A 269 -1.72 2.67 -0.41
N ARG A 270 -0.90 3.61 0.03
CA ARG A 270 -0.60 4.82 -0.73
C ARG A 270 0.53 4.61 -1.73
N GLY A 271 1.65 3.98 -1.32
CA GLY A 271 2.73 3.56 -2.21
C GLY A 271 3.33 4.67 -3.07
N ILE A 272 3.89 4.27 -4.22
CA ILE A 272 4.66 5.16 -5.12
C ILE A 272 3.85 6.37 -5.66
N ARG A 273 2.56 6.20 -5.95
CA ARG A 273 1.73 7.31 -6.47
C ARG A 273 1.63 8.47 -5.49
N ASP A 274 1.52 8.14 -4.21
CA ASP A 274 1.52 9.13 -3.14
C ASP A 274 2.88 9.82 -3.04
N GLY A 275 3.98 9.07 -3.18
CA GLY A 275 5.33 9.63 -3.23
C GLY A 275 5.52 10.62 -4.37
N VAL A 276 4.97 10.33 -5.56
CA VAL A 276 4.95 11.27 -6.71
C VAL A 276 4.16 12.54 -6.36
N LEU A 277 2.98 12.38 -5.78
CA LEU A 277 2.14 13.52 -5.39
C LEU A 277 2.84 14.40 -4.34
N LEU A 278 3.46 13.80 -3.34
CA LEU A 278 4.23 14.52 -2.32
C LEU A 278 5.43 15.26 -2.91
N GLU A 279 6.08 14.68 -3.92
CA GLU A 279 7.18 15.33 -4.64
C GLU A 279 6.67 16.53 -5.45
N MET A 280 5.54 16.39 -6.15
CA MET A 280 4.92 17.50 -6.89
C MET A 280 4.51 18.64 -5.96
N ILE A 281 3.92 18.31 -4.80
CA ILE A 281 3.56 19.30 -3.76
C ILE A 281 4.80 20.04 -3.27
N GLY A 282 5.87 19.33 -2.92
CA GLY A 282 7.11 19.92 -2.46
C GLY A 282 7.76 20.86 -3.49
N ARG A 283 7.72 20.48 -4.78
CA ARG A 283 8.21 21.36 -5.87
C ARG A 283 7.38 22.63 -6.01
N ARG A 284 6.06 22.56 -5.88
CA ARG A 284 5.15 23.71 -6.04
C ARG A 284 5.11 24.61 -4.81
N PHE A 285 5.32 24.04 -3.62
CA PHE A 285 5.26 24.74 -2.34
C PHE A 285 6.53 24.51 -1.50
N PRO A 286 7.70 24.99 -1.95
CA PRO A 286 8.99 24.68 -1.31
C PRO A 286 9.11 25.19 0.13
N GLU A 287 8.36 26.23 0.52
CA GLU A 287 8.31 26.74 1.90
C GLU A 287 7.52 25.82 2.85
N GLU A 288 6.72 24.91 2.28
CA GLU A 288 5.93 23.93 3.01
C GLU A 288 6.61 22.55 3.10
N GLU A 289 7.75 22.36 2.41
CA GLU A 289 8.57 21.14 2.47
C GLU A 289 9.15 20.85 3.87
N SER A 290 9.20 21.88 4.71
CA SER A 290 9.53 21.77 6.13
C SER A 290 8.31 21.46 7.02
N VAL A 291 7.23 20.92 6.45
CA VAL A 291 6.13 20.40 7.26
C VAL A 291 6.70 19.24 8.09
N PRO A 292 6.79 19.41 9.41
CA PRO A 292 7.11 18.28 10.24
C PRO A 292 6.12 17.16 9.85
N LEU A 293 6.63 15.97 9.56
CA LEU A 293 5.85 14.76 9.72
C LEU A 293 4.92 15.03 10.90
N HIS A 294 3.59 14.94 10.71
CA HIS A 294 2.69 15.18 11.83
C HIS A 294 3.24 14.41 13.01
N GLU A 295 3.83 15.13 13.96
CA GLU A 295 4.53 14.54 15.10
C GLU A 295 3.58 13.65 15.92
N ASN A 296 2.26 13.75 15.59
CA ASN A 296 1.23 13.01 16.30
C ASN A 296 0.09 12.59 15.35
N ARG A 297 -0.31 11.31 15.38
CA ARG A 297 -1.52 10.78 14.70
C ARG A 297 -2.75 11.62 15.00
N LEU A 298 -2.84 12.18 16.20
CA LEU A 298 -3.94 13.05 16.62
C LEU A 298 -4.04 14.35 15.80
N ASP A 299 -2.96 14.82 15.17
CA ASP A 299 -3.02 16.01 14.30
C ASP A 299 -3.70 15.70 12.96
N TRP A 300 -3.53 14.49 12.45
CA TRP A 300 -4.31 13.97 11.33
C TRP A 300 -5.80 13.89 11.69
N VAL A 301 -6.09 13.33 12.85
CA VAL A 301 -7.45 13.21 13.39
C VAL A 301 -8.11 14.58 13.52
N ARG A 302 -7.40 15.57 14.08
CA ARG A 302 -7.88 16.96 14.18
C ARG A 302 -8.13 17.59 12.81
N SER A 303 -7.18 17.41 11.88
CA SER A 303 -7.32 17.92 10.51
C SER A 303 -8.54 17.32 9.82
N PHE A 304 -8.78 16.03 9.99
CA PHE A 304 -9.96 15.36 9.46
C PHE A 304 -11.25 15.88 10.10
N GLY A 305 -11.30 16.05 11.43
CA GLY A 305 -12.43 16.67 12.11
C GLY A 305 -12.78 18.06 11.56
N ARG A 306 -11.75 18.91 11.32
CA ARG A 306 -11.95 20.22 10.68
C ARG A 306 -12.56 20.12 9.29
N LYS A 307 -12.12 19.17 8.47
CA LYS A 307 -12.70 18.92 7.14
C LYS A 307 -14.17 18.49 7.22
N CYS A 308 -14.54 17.76 8.26
CA CYS A 308 -15.92 17.37 8.53
C CYS A 308 -16.73 18.48 9.24
N HIS A 309 -16.19 19.69 9.39
CA HIS A 309 -16.83 20.84 10.05
C HIS A 309 -17.30 20.54 11.49
N THR A 310 -16.56 19.71 12.24
CA THR A 310 -16.89 19.47 13.66
C THR A 310 -16.71 20.73 14.49
N ASN A 311 -17.41 20.78 15.63
CA ASN A 311 -17.19 21.83 16.63
C ASN A 311 -15.89 21.54 17.38
N GLU A 312 -14.77 22.08 16.88
CA GLU A 312 -13.41 21.84 17.38
C GLU A 312 -13.30 22.04 18.90
N PRO A 313 -13.77 23.16 19.50
CA PRO A 313 -13.72 23.36 20.95
C PRO A 313 -14.46 22.27 21.75
N HIS A 314 -15.60 21.81 21.24
CA HIS A 314 -16.36 20.72 21.88
C HIS A 314 -15.60 19.40 21.79
N CYS A 315 -15.13 19.02 20.62
CA CYS A 315 -14.40 17.77 20.41
C CYS A 315 -13.10 17.72 21.22
N GLU A 316 -12.35 18.82 21.30
CA GLU A 316 -11.13 18.91 22.13
C GLU A 316 -11.47 18.77 23.64
N GLN A 317 -12.55 19.36 24.10
CA GLN A 317 -12.99 19.21 25.49
C GLN A 317 -13.36 17.76 25.81
N VAL A 318 -14.09 17.08 24.92
CA VAL A 318 -14.47 15.65 25.09
C VAL A 318 -13.20 14.78 25.06
N ALA A 319 -12.28 15.03 24.15
CA ALA A 319 -11.01 14.28 24.04
C ALA A 319 -10.14 14.45 25.30
N MET A 320 -10.04 15.66 25.84
CA MET A 320 -9.32 15.93 27.08
C MET A 320 -9.93 15.15 28.26
N LEU A 321 -11.25 15.19 28.42
CA LEU A 321 -11.94 14.48 29.50
C LEU A 321 -11.81 12.96 29.35
N ALA A 322 -11.91 12.44 28.13
CA ALA A 322 -11.73 11.00 27.83
C ALA A 322 -10.32 10.55 28.20
N GLY A 323 -9.28 11.33 27.84
CA GLY A 323 -7.90 11.03 28.22
C GLY A 323 -7.68 11.04 29.73
N GLN A 324 -8.20 12.04 30.45
CA GLN A 324 -8.11 12.10 31.91
C GLN A 324 -8.82 10.92 32.60
N LEU A 325 -9.99 10.55 32.08
CA LEU A 325 -10.72 9.40 32.60
C LEU A 325 -9.96 8.09 32.37
N PHE A 326 -9.39 7.92 31.18
CA PHE A 326 -8.55 6.76 30.88
C PHE A 326 -7.36 6.67 31.83
N ASP A 327 -6.63 7.76 32.02
CA ASP A 327 -5.46 7.82 32.90
C ASP A 327 -5.82 7.45 34.35
N ALA A 328 -6.99 7.88 34.83
CA ALA A 328 -7.50 7.55 36.16
C ALA A 328 -7.95 6.09 36.31
N LEU A 329 -8.42 5.47 35.23
CA LEU A 329 -8.94 4.11 35.23
C LEU A 329 -7.92 3.06 34.77
N GLN A 330 -6.81 3.47 34.20
CA GLN A 330 -5.83 2.58 33.58
C GLN A 330 -5.33 1.52 34.57
N GLU A 331 -4.84 1.93 35.71
CA GLU A 331 -4.29 1.03 36.74
C GLU A 331 -5.37 0.17 37.42
N PRO A 332 -6.54 0.74 37.87
CA PRO A 332 -7.62 -0.04 38.48
C PRO A 332 -8.25 -1.10 37.58
N PHE A 333 -8.25 -0.89 36.27
CA PHE A 333 -8.90 -1.78 35.29
C PHE A 333 -7.92 -2.50 34.38
N ASP A 334 -6.61 -2.37 34.59
CA ASP A 334 -5.55 -2.99 33.79
C ASP A 334 -5.71 -2.69 32.28
N LEU A 335 -5.96 -1.40 31.96
CA LEU A 335 -6.17 -0.98 30.57
C LEU A 335 -4.81 -0.87 29.84
N ASP A 336 -4.78 -1.32 28.58
CA ASP A 336 -3.59 -1.20 27.75
C ASP A 336 -3.28 0.29 27.47
N PRO A 337 -2.09 0.81 27.80
CA PRO A 337 -1.68 2.18 27.49
C PRO A 337 -1.85 2.56 26.01
N ALA A 338 -1.74 1.60 25.08
CA ALA A 338 -1.94 1.82 23.65
C ALA A 338 -3.38 2.23 23.29
N ASP A 339 -4.37 1.84 24.08
CA ASP A 339 -5.78 2.19 23.84
C ASP A 339 -6.10 3.66 24.13
N ARG A 340 -5.23 4.35 24.89
CA ARG A 340 -5.43 5.76 25.24
C ARG A 340 -5.52 6.66 24.00
N GLU A 341 -4.59 6.48 23.05
CA GLU A 341 -4.56 7.27 21.82
C GLU A 341 -5.81 7.02 20.98
N LEU A 342 -6.25 5.77 20.87
CA LEU A 342 -7.47 5.42 20.15
C LEU A 342 -8.72 6.04 20.77
N LEU A 343 -8.81 6.05 22.11
CA LEU A 343 -9.90 6.71 22.81
C LEU A 343 -9.95 8.21 22.56
N VAL A 344 -8.79 8.88 22.64
CA VAL A 344 -8.67 10.32 22.37
C VAL A 344 -9.02 10.63 20.90
N ALA A 345 -8.53 9.83 19.95
CA ALA A 345 -8.88 9.98 18.53
C ALA A 345 -10.38 9.80 18.28
N SER A 346 -10.97 8.78 18.89
CA SER A 346 -12.43 8.54 18.81
C SER A 346 -13.24 9.69 19.39
N ALA A 347 -12.77 10.28 20.50
CA ALA A 347 -13.39 11.44 21.12
C ALA A 347 -13.30 12.70 20.25
N LEU A 348 -12.19 12.90 19.54
CA LEU A 348 -12.03 14.01 18.57
C LEU A 348 -12.99 13.90 17.38
N LEU A 349 -13.34 12.67 16.99
CA LEU A 349 -14.12 12.40 15.77
C LEU A 349 -15.59 11.99 16.06
N HIS A 350 -16.02 11.97 17.31
CA HIS A 350 -17.33 11.41 17.65
C HIS A 350 -18.51 12.09 16.92
N ASP A 351 -18.34 13.36 16.54
CA ASP A 351 -19.37 14.20 15.91
C ASP A 351 -19.20 14.39 14.40
N VAL A 352 -18.20 13.75 13.74
CA VAL A 352 -18.02 13.87 12.28
C VAL A 352 -19.25 13.45 11.49
N GLY A 353 -20.08 12.59 12.06
CA GLY A 353 -21.33 12.13 11.45
C GLY A 353 -22.40 13.22 11.31
N TYR A 354 -22.26 14.37 11.98
CA TYR A 354 -23.14 15.52 11.77
C TYR A 354 -23.06 16.07 10.35
N LEU A 355 -21.95 15.82 9.65
CA LEU A 355 -21.83 16.13 8.23
C LEU A 355 -22.96 15.50 7.38
N ILE A 356 -23.45 14.33 7.77
CA ILE A 356 -24.53 13.63 7.09
C ILE A 356 -25.89 13.99 7.73
N SER A 357 -26.04 13.77 9.04
CA SER A 357 -27.29 14.04 9.78
C SER A 357 -27.09 13.99 11.27
N HIS A 358 -27.82 14.86 11.99
CA HIS A 358 -27.86 14.86 13.45
C HIS A 358 -28.47 13.56 14.05
N PRO A 359 -29.63 13.04 13.55
CA PRO A 359 -30.13 11.75 13.99
C PRO A 359 -29.18 10.61 13.64
N LYS A 360 -28.84 9.80 14.65
CA LYS A 360 -27.92 8.64 14.52
C LYS A 360 -26.51 9.02 14.05
N HIS A 361 -26.05 10.24 14.34
CA HIS A 361 -24.72 10.72 13.95
C HIS A 361 -23.59 9.74 14.30
N HIS A 362 -23.66 9.02 15.44
CA HIS A 362 -22.67 8.01 15.83
C HIS A 362 -22.51 6.88 14.78
N LYS A 363 -23.58 6.49 14.06
CA LYS A 363 -23.49 5.51 12.95
C LYS A 363 -22.88 6.14 11.71
N HIS A 364 -23.18 7.40 11.47
CA HIS A 364 -22.59 8.15 10.38
C HIS A 364 -21.11 8.43 10.65
N SER A 365 -20.73 8.75 11.92
CA SER A 365 -19.33 8.89 12.33
C SER A 365 -18.56 7.59 12.10
N TYR A 366 -19.11 6.46 12.52
CA TYR A 366 -18.50 5.14 12.27
C TYR A 366 -18.27 4.91 10.77
N HIS A 367 -19.29 5.14 9.94
CA HIS A 367 -19.17 4.96 8.50
C HIS A 367 -18.10 5.87 7.88
N ILE A 368 -18.12 7.17 8.20
CA ILE A 368 -17.16 8.15 7.70
C ILE A 368 -15.73 7.76 8.12
N ILE A 369 -15.52 7.45 9.40
CA ILE A 369 -14.19 7.09 9.94
C ILE A 369 -13.67 5.81 9.30
N SER A 370 -14.51 4.77 9.20
CA SER A 370 -14.12 3.47 8.62
C SER A 370 -13.70 3.53 7.14
N HIS A 371 -14.08 4.60 6.42
CA HIS A 371 -13.78 4.79 5.01
C HIS A 371 -12.90 6.02 4.74
N SER A 372 -12.37 6.65 5.79
CA SER A 372 -11.60 7.91 5.66
C SER A 372 -10.12 7.72 5.34
N GLY A 373 -9.59 6.49 5.45
CA GLY A 373 -8.15 6.24 5.31
C GLY A 373 -7.29 6.92 6.39
N LEU A 374 -7.86 7.21 7.56
CA LEU A 374 -7.09 7.69 8.73
C LEU A 374 -6.08 6.64 9.18
N PRO A 375 -4.87 7.04 9.64
CA PRO A 375 -3.83 6.13 10.07
C PRO A 375 -4.14 5.40 11.39
#